data_12d39ee19fdc579e45bd8f37899c8f11
#
_entry.id   12d39ee19fdc579e45bd8f37899c8f11
#
_cell.length_a   1.000
_cell.length_b   1.000
_cell.length_c   1.000
_cell.angle_alpha   90.00
_cell.angle_beta   90.00
_cell.angle_gamma   90.00
#
_symmetry.space_group_name_H-M   'P 1'
#
loop_
_entity.id
_entity.type
_entity.pdbx_description
1 polymer ?
#
loop_
_entity_poly.entity_id
_entity_poly.type
_entity_poly.pdbx_seq_one_letter_code
_entity_poly.pdbx_strand_id
1 'polypeptide(L)'
;MGEHLWMCVGLRSDYAVQQRDGRYLRAFRPLSSALLSAHLAGRLTIGTYVITAEGTCSFAVFDADRSDGLAVLLDVQQLLAEQGYPAYLEQSRRGGHLWLFFAQPTPAEQIRRWLGPIASARALELYPRQAGGKGIGSLIRMPFGKHRRSGQRYPFLDRELRPVAPTVAEQVAWLAQVERIVPPDLPQVSIPAHRSSSTQWVAHGRSIREWNAQQDPFALI
;
A
#
# COMPACT_ATOMS: atom_id res chain seq x y z
N MET A 1 -0.35 7.55 -22.19
CA MET A 1 0.25 6.44 -21.38
C MET A 1 0.36 6.80 -19.91
N GLY A 2 0.94 7.95 -19.53
CA GLY A 2 1.01 8.36 -18.11
C GLY A 2 -0.35 8.59 -17.43
N GLU A 3 -1.36 8.99 -18.18
CA GLU A 3 -2.71 9.25 -17.66
C GLU A 3 -3.36 8.02 -17.01
N HIS A 4 -3.12 6.82 -17.50
CA HIS A 4 -3.68 5.59 -16.92
C HIS A 4 -3.11 5.25 -15.53
N LEU A 5 -1.95 5.81 -15.16
CA LEU A 5 -1.36 5.58 -13.84
C LEU A 5 -2.03 6.38 -12.71
N TRP A 6 -2.90 7.33 -13.03
CA TRP A 6 -3.62 8.07 -11.99
C TRP A 6 -4.48 7.18 -11.10
N MET A 7 -4.89 6.02 -11.56
CA MET A 7 -5.58 5.04 -10.74
C MET A 7 -4.71 4.44 -9.61
N CYS A 8 -3.38 4.49 -9.76
CA CYS A 8 -2.41 4.04 -8.76
C CYS A 8 -1.91 5.21 -7.89
N VAL A 9 -2.53 6.37 -7.95
CA VAL A 9 -2.17 7.55 -7.16
C VAL A 9 -3.25 7.78 -6.11
N GLY A 10 -2.89 7.70 -4.84
CA GLY A 10 -3.76 8.11 -3.73
C GLY A 10 -3.67 9.63 -3.53
N LEU A 11 -2.69 10.08 -2.76
CA LEU A 11 -2.46 11.51 -2.51
C LEU A 11 -1.77 12.16 -3.72
N ARG A 12 -2.37 13.23 -4.25
CA ARG A 12 -1.83 13.95 -5.42
C ARG A 12 -0.92 15.13 -5.07
N SER A 13 -1.07 15.68 -3.87
CA SER A 13 -0.27 16.82 -3.40
C SER A 13 1.18 16.47 -3.08
N ASP A 14 1.44 15.20 -2.81
CA ASP A 14 2.74 14.69 -2.39
C ASP A 14 3.04 13.34 -3.00
N TYR A 15 4.30 13.06 -3.21
CA TYR A 15 4.82 11.76 -3.61
C TYR A 15 6.22 11.54 -3.01
N ALA A 16 6.78 10.36 -3.19
CA ALA A 16 8.17 10.12 -2.82
C ALA A 16 8.96 9.58 -4.01
N VAL A 17 10.27 9.81 -4.01
CA VAL A 17 11.18 9.34 -5.05
C VAL A 17 12.15 8.33 -4.46
N GLN A 18 12.20 7.13 -5.06
CA GLN A 18 13.12 6.09 -4.66
C GLN A 18 14.56 6.47 -5.00
N GLN A 19 15.43 6.39 -4.03
CA GLN A 19 16.87 6.63 -4.15
C GLN A 19 17.60 5.34 -4.58
N ARG A 20 18.89 5.46 -4.93
CA ARG A 20 19.71 4.30 -5.36
C ARG A 20 19.90 3.25 -4.25
N ASP A 21 19.87 3.66 -3.00
CA ASP A 21 19.92 2.78 -1.82
C ASP A 21 18.59 2.09 -1.51
N GLY A 22 17.52 2.45 -2.22
CA GLY A 22 16.17 1.91 -2.06
C GLY A 22 15.27 2.72 -1.14
N ARG A 23 15.80 3.69 -0.38
CA ARG A 23 14.99 4.58 0.47
C ARG A 23 14.14 5.51 -0.38
N TYR A 24 13.06 6.01 0.20
CA TYR A 24 12.17 6.98 -0.43
C TYR A 24 12.32 8.35 0.22
N LEU A 25 12.56 9.37 -0.58
CA LEU A 25 12.56 10.76 -0.14
C LEU A 25 11.26 11.44 -0.59
N ARG A 26 10.54 12.05 0.36
CA ARG A 26 9.32 12.79 0.09
C ARG A 26 9.61 14.03 -0.74
N ALA A 27 8.80 14.26 -1.77
CA ALA A 27 8.76 15.49 -2.54
C ALA A 27 7.51 16.28 -2.13
N PHE A 28 7.72 17.45 -1.54
CA PHE A 28 6.66 18.35 -1.05
C PHE A 28 6.10 19.18 -2.20
N ARG A 29 5.58 18.53 -3.22
CA ARG A 29 5.01 19.17 -4.40
C ARG A 29 4.03 18.20 -5.08
N PRO A 30 3.05 18.73 -5.83
CA PRO A 30 2.08 17.89 -6.52
C PRO A 30 2.72 16.97 -7.57
N LEU A 31 2.15 15.78 -7.67
CA LEU A 31 2.44 14.85 -8.76
C LEU A 31 1.85 15.37 -10.07
N SER A 32 2.56 15.21 -11.18
CA SER A 32 2.12 15.66 -12.51
C SER A 32 2.23 14.54 -13.54
N SER A 33 1.50 14.66 -14.66
CA SER A 33 1.59 13.72 -15.77
C SER A 33 3.02 13.62 -16.36
N ALA A 34 3.79 14.71 -16.31
CA ALA A 34 5.20 14.68 -16.72
C ALA A 34 6.06 13.81 -15.81
N LEU A 35 5.80 13.80 -14.49
CA LEU A 35 6.47 12.94 -13.53
C LEU A 35 6.05 11.48 -13.71
N LEU A 36 4.77 11.20 -13.97
CA LEU A 36 4.30 9.85 -14.31
C LEU A 36 4.96 9.33 -15.59
N SER A 37 5.10 10.17 -16.60
CA SER A 37 5.82 9.83 -17.84
C SER A 37 7.30 9.59 -17.58
N ALA A 38 7.94 10.36 -16.71
CA ALA A 38 9.34 10.15 -16.31
C ALA A 38 9.52 8.84 -15.52
N HIS A 39 8.54 8.45 -14.69
CA HIS A 39 8.51 7.18 -13.99
C HIS A 39 8.42 6.00 -14.97
N LEU A 40 7.51 6.03 -15.94
CA LEU A 40 7.39 5.03 -16.99
C LEU A 40 8.67 4.94 -17.86
N ALA A 41 9.28 6.07 -18.16
CA ALA A 41 10.55 6.10 -18.88
C ALA A 41 11.74 5.57 -18.04
N GLY A 42 11.56 5.35 -16.73
CA GLY A 42 12.62 4.86 -15.82
C GLY A 42 13.63 5.93 -15.41
N ARG A 43 13.34 7.22 -15.67
CA ARG A 43 14.20 8.33 -15.22
C ARG A 43 14.16 8.53 -13.72
N LEU A 44 13.02 8.24 -13.09
CA LEU A 44 12.82 8.22 -11.65
C LEU A 44 11.87 7.08 -11.26
N THR A 45 11.75 6.79 -9.97
CA THR A 45 10.80 5.80 -9.44
C THR A 45 9.98 6.46 -8.36
N ILE A 46 8.66 6.51 -8.57
CA ILE A 46 7.72 7.16 -7.67
C ILE A 46 7.16 6.14 -6.67
N GLY A 47 7.07 6.56 -5.41
CA GLY A 47 6.18 5.99 -4.42
C GLY A 47 4.99 6.93 -4.22
N THR A 48 3.79 6.36 -4.16
CA THR A 48 2.54 7.08 -3.90
C THR A 48 2.08 6.86 -2.46
N TYR A 49 1.54 7.90 -1.85
CA TYR A 49 0.84 7.77 -0.58
C TYR A 49 -0.59 7.32 -0.85
N VAL A 50 -0.99 6.24 -0.19
CA VAL A 50 -2.24 5.51 -0.49
C VAL A 50 -3.49 6.27 -0.03
N ILE A 51 -3.38 6.99 1.10
CA ILE A 51 -4.49 7.71 1.74
C ILE A 51 -4.53 9.15 1.25
N THR A 52 -5.69 9.62 0.81
CA THR A 52 -5.94 11.02 0.45
C THR A 52 -6.06 11.92 1.69
N ALA A 53 -6.15 13.22 1.50
CA ALA A 53 -6.36 14.17 2.59
C ALA A 53 -7.71 13.96 3.32
N GLU A 54 -8.69 13.40 2.61
CA GLU A 54 -10.04 13.08 3.10
C GLU A 54 -10.09 11.73 3.84
N GLY A 55 -8.96 11.02 3.97
CA GLY A 55 -8.89 9.72 4.63
C GLY A 55 -9.41 8.55 3.79
N THR A 56 -9.53 8.74 2.47
CA THR A 56 -10.01 7.73 1.53
C THR A 56 -8.87 7.16 0.68
N CYS A 57 -9.12 6.02 0.03
CA CYS A 57 -8.21 5.36 -0.89
C CYS A 57 -8.94 4.99 -2.18
N SER A 58 -8.25 5.09 -3.33
CA SER A 58 -8.73 4.60 -4.63
C SER A 58 -8.31 3.15 -4.90
N PHE A 59 -7.47 2.59 -4.05
CA PHE A 59 -6.96 1.22 -4.14
C PHE A 59 -6.48 0.73 -2.78
N ALA A 60 -6.34 -0.60 -2.66
CA ALA A 60 -5.63 -1.25 -1.58
C ALA A 60 -4.55 -2.18 -2.14
N VAL A 61 -3.54 -2.50 -1.34
CA VAL A 61 -2.45 -3.41 -1.74
C VAL A 61 -2.10 -4.33 -0.59
N PHE A 62 -2.07 -5.65 -0.85
CA PHE A 62 -1.34 -6.58 -0.01
C PHE A 62 0.10 -6.65 -0.49
N ASP A 63 1.05 -6.54 0.41
CA ASP A 63 2.48 -6.63 0.13
C ASP A 63 3.07 -7.86 0.83
N ALA A 64 3.73 -8.70 0.05
CA ALA A 64 4.41 -9.91 0.50
C ALA A 64 5.89 -9.83 0.13
N ASP A 65 6.72 -9.28 1.02
CA ASP A 65 8.16 -9.07 0.78
C ASP A 65 8.99 -10.28 1.28
N ARG A 66 8.66 -11.46 0.75
CA ARG A 66 9.29 -12.76 1.10
C ARG A 66 9.30 -13.72 -0.08
N SER A 67 10.10 -14.78 -0.02
CA SER A 67 10.35 -15.71 -1.14
C SER A 67 9.11 -16.48 -1.60
N ASP A 68 8.18 -16.83 -0.70
CA ASP A 68 6.90 -17.48 -0.98
C ASP A 68 5.76 -16.46 -1.26
N GLY A 69 6.10 -15.17 -1.31
CA GLY A 69 5.13 -14.08 -1.35
C GLY A 69 4.15 -14.16 -2.52
N LEU A 70 4.62 -14.54 -3.71
CA LEU A 70 3.73 -14.69 -4.87
C LEU A 70 2.70 -15.80 -4.68
N ALA A 71 3.10 -16.95 -4.11
CA ALA A 71 2.18 -18.06 -3.85
C ALA A 71 1.09 -17.66 -2.85
N VAL A 72 1.48 -17.00 -1.75
CA VAL A 72 0.53 -16.51 -0.74
C VAL A 72 -0.42 -15.46 -1.32
N LEU A 73 0.06 -14.58 -2.19
CA LEU A 73 -0.79 -13.58 -2.85
C LEU A 73 -1.74 -14.20 -3.88
N LEU A 74 -1.35 -15.29 -4.56
CA LEU A 74 -2.25 -16.07 -5.41
C LEU A 74 -3.40 -16.70 -4.61
N ASP A 75 -3.12 -17.25 -3.41
CA ASP A 75 -4.16 -17.77 -2.52
C ASP A 75 -5.14 -16.67 -2.10
N VAL A 76 -4.64 -15.46 -1.80
CA VAL A 76 -5.49 -14.31 -1.48
C VAL A 76 -6.30 -13.88 -2.71
N GLN A 77 -5.68 -13.85 -3.89
CA GLN A 77 -6.36 -13.52 -5.15
C GLN A 77 -7.51 -14.49 -5.42
N GLN A 78 -7.28 -15.79 -5.22
CA GLN A 78 -8.32 -16.81 -5.39
C GLN A 78 -9.46 -16.62 -4.39
N LEU A 79 -9.14 -16.44 -3.10
CA LEU A 79 -10.13 -16.19 -2.04
C LEU A 79 -11.01 -14.98 -2.35
N LEU A 80 -10.42 -13.88 -2.84
CA LEU A 80 -11.16 -12.68 -3.21
C LEU A 80 -12.01 -12.89 -4.46
N ALA A 81 -11.49 -13.60 -5.46
CA ALA A 81 -12.21 -13.90 -6.69
C ALA A 81 -13.46 -14.76 -6.43
N GLU A 82 -13.40 -15.73 -5.51
CA GLU A 82 -14.54 -16.55 -5.08
C GLU A 82 -15.65 -15.71 -4.41
N GLN A 83 -15.29 -14.56 -3.86
CA GLN A 83 -16.22 -13.58 -3.28
C GLN A 83 -16.67 -12.51 -4.28
N GLY A 84 -16.23 -12.59 -5.55
CA GLY A 84 -16.56 -11.61 -6.60
C GLY A 84 -15.69 -10.34 -6.57
N TYR A 85 -14.54 -10.35 -5.90
CA TYR A 85 -13.63 -9.22 -5.80
C TYR A 85 -12.34 -9.46 -6.60
N PRO A 86 -12.24 -9.00 -7.86
CA PRO A 86 -11.01 -9.13 -8.63
C PRO A 86 -9.85 -8.35 -8.00
N ALA A 87 -8.69 -8.98 -8.02
CA ALA A 87 -7.44 -8.42 -7.55
C ALA A 87 -6.31 -8.76 -8.54
N TYR A 88 -5.27 -7.94 -8.60
CA TYR A 88 -4.28 -7.95 -9.67
C TYR A 88 -2.88 -8.10 -9.10
N LEU A 89 -2.20 -9.19 -9.46
CA LEU A 89 -0.88 -9.55 -8.95
C LEU A 89 0.23 -8.81 -9.69
N GLU A 90 1.08 -8.09 -8.99
CA GLU A 90 2.32 -7.47 -9.48
C GLU A 90 3.52 -8.16 -8.83
N GLN A 91 4.52 -8.53 -9.61
CA GLN A 91 5.79 -8.98 -9.06
C GLN A 91 6.51 -7.84 -8.34
N SER A 92 7.22 -8.13 -7.29
CA SER A 92 8.14 -7.20 -6.63
C SER A 92 9.56 -7.77 -6.57
N ARG A 93 10.49 -7.05 -5.95
CA ARG A 93 11.89 -7.50 -5.87
C ARG A 93 12.08 -8.80 -5.07
N ARG A 94 11.29 -9.05 -4.05
CA ARG A 94 11.41 -10.19 -3.12
C ARG A 94 10.13 -11.04 -3.00
N GLY A 95 9.09 -10.68 -3.71
CA GLY A 95 7.79 -11.32 -3.65
C GLY A 95 6.82 -10.59 -4.57
N GLY A 96 5.73 -10.04 -4.05
CA GLY A 96 4.71 -9.39 -4.88
C GLY A 96 3.85 -8.39 -4.13
N HIS A 97 3.03 -7.71 -4.93
CA HIS A 97 1.93 -6.87 -4.49
C HIS A 97 0.63 -7.40 -5.10
N LEU A 98 -0.45 -7.43 -4.35
CA LEU A 98 -1.77 -7.74 -4.87
C LEU A 98 -2.66 -6.50 -4.75
N TRP A 99 -3.05 -5.94 -5.89
CA TRP A 99 -3.76 -4.68 -6.02
C TRP A 99 -5.27 -4.89 -6.14
N LEU A 100 -6.05 -4.12 -5.39
CA LEU A 100 -7.50 -3.98 -5.55
C LEU A 100 -7.80 -2.51 -5.88
N PHE A 101 -8.50 -2.26 -6.98
CA PHE A 101 -8.87 -0.90 -7.39
C PHE A 101 -10.34 -0.64 -7.10
N PHE A 102 -10.66 0.51 -6.53
CA PHE A 102 -12.02 0.85 -6.14
C PHE A 102 -12.71 1.73 -7.17
N ALA A 103 -14.00 1.48 -7.39
CA ALA A 103 -14.83 2.28 -8.28
C ALA A 103 -15.06 3.70 -7.73
N GLN A 104 -15.04 3.84 -6.40
CA GLN A 104 -15.20 5.11 -5.69
C GLN A 104 -14.16 5.22 -4.57
N PRO A 105 -13.78 6.45 -4.17
CA PRO A 105 -12.95 6.67 -3.00
C PRO A 105 -13.55 6.00 -1.76
N THR A 106 -12.82 5.09 -1.16
CA THR A 106 -13.28 4.25 -0.03
C THR A 106 -12.53 4.64 1.24
N PRO A 107 -13.22 4.81 2.39
CA PRO A 107 -12.57 5.09 3.66
C PRO A 107 -11.50 4.06 4.02
N ALA A 108 -10.32 4.50 4.43
CA ALA A 108 -9.22 3.61 4.81
C ALA A 108 -9.60 2.66 5.94
N GLU A 109 -10.46 3.09 6.87
CA GLU A 109 -11.01 2.27 7.95
C GLU A 109 -11.85 1.10 7.42
N GLN A 110 -12.74 1.36 6.44
CA GLN A 110 -13.57 0.32 5.81
C GLN A 110 -12.70 -0.74 5.13
N ILE A 111 -11.67 -0.31 4.39
CA ILE A 111 -10.71 -1.20 3.74
C ILE A 111 -10.00 -2.08 4.78
N ARG A 112 -9.53 -1.50 5.86
CA ARG A 112 -8.83 -2.23 6.92
C ARG A 112 -9.74 -3.22 7.65
N ARG A 113 -10.99 -2.86 7.90
CA ARG A 113 -11.99 -3.78 8.49
C ARG A 113 -12.23 -4.98 7.57
N TRP A 114 -12.31 -4.74 6.26
CA TRP A 114 -12.55 -5.79 5.27
C TRP A 114 -11.33 -6.68 5.05
N LEU A 115 -10.22 -6.08 4.65
CA LEU A 115 -9.02 -6.81 4.19
C LEU A 115 -8.04 -7.13 5.33
N GLY A 116 -8.13 -6.44 6.46
CA GLY A 116 -7.23 -6.62 7.60
C GLY A 116 -7.18 -8.04 8.17
N PRO A 117 -8.31 -8.72 8.38
CA PRO A 117 -8.33 -10.12 8.81
C PRO A 117 -7.62 -11.06 7.83
N ILE A 118 -7.78 -10.84 6.51
CA ILE A 118 -7.12 -11.62 5.46
C ILE A 118 -5.60 -11.42 5.53
N ALA A 119 -5.16 -10.17 5.66
CA ALA A 119 -3.74 -9.82 5.78
C ALA A 119 -3.11 -10.44 7.02
N SER A 120 -3.77 -10.31 8.18
CA SER A 120 -3.27 -10.81 9.46
C SER A 120 -3.13 -12.33 9.47
N ALA A 121 -4.12 -13.05 8.93
CA ALA A 121 -4.10 -14.51 8.86
C ALA A 121 -2.96 -15.07 8.00
N ARG A 122 -2.35 -14.26 7.13
CA ARG A 122 -1.30 -14.64 6.18
C ARG A 122 0.03 -13.93 6.41
N ALA A 123 0.14 -13.15 7.48
CA ALA A 123 1.30 -12.30 7.79
C ALA A 123 1.71 -11.42 6.60
N LEU A 124 0.72 -10.75 5.98
CA LEU A 124 0.92 -9.81 4.90
C LEU A 124 0.84 -8.36 5.40
N GLU A 125 1.59 -7.46 4.80
CA GLU A 125 1.34 -6.04 4.97
C GLU A 125 0.13 -5.63 4.14
N LEU A 126 -0.74 -4.77 4.71
CA LEU A 126 -1.88 -4.19 4.02
C LEU A 126 -1.73 -2.68 3.92
N TYR A 127 -1.83 -2.16 2.71
CA TYR A 127 -1.95 -0.74 2.43
C TYR A 127 -3.42 -0.41 2.07
N PRO A 128 -4.05 0.54 2.78
CA PRO A 128 -3.49 1.45 3.79
C PRO A 128 -3.08 0.75 5.08
N ARG A 129 -1.93 1.15 5.68
CA ARG A 129 -1.45 0.59 6.95
C ARG A 129 -2.26 1.10 8.17
N GLN A 130 -2.89 2.25 8.03
CA GLN A 130 -3.67 2.91 9.09
C GLN A 130 -5.11 3.15 8.63
N ALA A 131 -6.04 3.19 9.58
CA ALA A 131 -7.46 3.44 9.31
C ALA A 131 -7.77 4.92 9.00
N GLY A 132 -6.86 5.82 9.33
CA GLY A 132 -6.96 7.26 9.16
C GLY A 132 -5.95 7.94 10.11
N GLY A 133 -6.06 9.24 10.26
CA GLY A 133 -5.22 10.00 11.19
C GLY A 133 -4.55 11.21 10.54
N LYS A 134 -3.97 12.08 11.39
CA LYS A 134 -3.21 13.24 10.93
C LYS A 134 -1.83 12.78 10.47
N GLY A 135 -1.57 12.90 9.18
CA GLY A 135 -0.25 12.66 8.62
C GLY A 135 -0.27 11.85 7.33
N ILE A 136 0.82 11.96 6.60
CA ILE A 136 1.03 11.22 5.36
C ILE A 136 1.67 9.89 5.72
N GLY A 137 0.93 8.81 5.52
CA GLY A 137 1.39 7.45 5.78
C GLY A 137 1.13 6.52 4.60
N SER A 138 1.52 5.25 4.77
CA SER A 138 1.21 4.20 3.79
C SER A 138 1.75 4.47 2.39
N LEU A 139 3.07 4.59 2.27
CA LEU A 139 3.75 4.72 0.98
C LEU A 139 3.91 3.37 0.31
N ILE A 140 3.50 3.25 -0.96
CA ILE A 140 3.75 2.08 -1.81
C ILE A 140 4.47 2.50 -3.10
N ARG A 141 5.34 1.65 -3.63
CA ARG A 141 5.97 1.85 -4.94
C ARG A 141 4.90 1.81 -6.03
N MET A 142 4.87 2.79 -6.92
CA MET A 142 4.01 2.73 -8.09
C MET A 142 4.46 1.62 -9.06
N PRO A 143 3.52 0.94 -9.73
CA PRO A 143 3.82 -0.08 -10.73
C PRO A 143 4.63 0.45 -11.92
N PHE A 144 5.31 -0.44 -12.64
CA PHE A 144 6.04 -0.20 -13.89
C PHE A 144 7.31 0.66 -13.78
N GLY A 145 7.59 1.28 -12.64
CA GLY A 145 8.83 2.03 -12.43
C GLY A 145 10.07 1.15 -12.43
N LYS A 146 11.20 1.68 -12.90
CA LYS A 146 12.48 0.99 -12.79
C LYS A 146 12.98 1.06 -11.36
N HIS A 147 12.93 -0.06 -10.63
CA HIS A 147 13.34 -0.14 -9.22
C HIS A 147 14.82 0.27 -9.08
N ARG A 148 15.13 1.32 -8.31
CA ARG A 148 16.45 1.97 -8.31
C ARG A 148 17.59 1.11 -7.79
N ARG A 149 17.29 0.18 -6.87
CA ARG A 149 18.31 -0.70 -6.28
C ARG A 149 18.61 -1.92 -7.17
N SER A 150 17.58 -2.50 -7.82
CA SER A 150 17.76 -3.70 -8.66
C SER A 150 17.99 -3.38 -10.14
N GLY A 151 17.61 -2.19 -10.58
CA GLY A 151 17.62 -1.82 -12.00
C GLY A 151 16.51 -2.50 -12.82
N GLN A 152 15.65 -3.30 -12.20
CA GLN A 152 14.63 -4.09 -12.88
C GLN A 152 13.26 -3.38 -12.86
N ARG A 153 12.38 -3.78 -13.78
CA ARG A 153 10.95 -3.51 -13.75
C ARG A 153 10.24 -4.81 -13.37
N TYR A 154 9.12 -4.68 -12.70
CA TYR A 154 8.34 -5.80 -12.24
C TYR A 154 6.96 -5.74 -12.90
N PRO A 155 6.55 -6.81 -13.62
CA PRO A 155 5.30 -6.84 -14.36
C PRO A 155 4.11 -7.17 -13.45
N PHE A 156 2.90 -6.86 -13.94
CA PHE A 156 1.71 -7.59 -13.52
C PHE A 156 1.73 -9.00 -14.11
N LEU A 157 1.23 -9.96 -13.33
CA LEU A 157 1.26 -11.38 -13.63
C LEU A 157 -0.15 -11.95 -13.73
N ASP A 158 -0.31 -12.94 -14.63
CA ASP A 158 -1.48 -13.82 -14.65
C ASP A 158 -1.39 -14.88 -13.54
N ARG A 159 -2.39 -15.79 -13.48
CA ARG A 159 -2.43 -16.86 -12.48
C ARG A 159 -1.33 -17.91 -12.64
N GLU A 160 -0.77 -18.04 -13.82
CA GLU A 160 0.38 -18.89 -14.14
C GLU A 160 1.72 -18.18 -13.92
N LEU A 161 1.71 -17.01 -13.27
CA LEU A 161 2.88 -16.18 -12.98
C LEU A 161 3.63 -15.69 -14.24
N ARG A 162 2.93 -15.58 -15.38
CA ARG A 162 3.48 -14.98 -16.60
C ARG A 162 3.07 -13.50 -16.68
N PRO A 163 3.89 -12.63 -17.27
CA PRO A 163 3.48 -11.25 -17.52
C PRO A 163 2.16 -11.16 -18.30
N VAL A 164 1.21 -10.36 -17.84
CA VAL A 164 -0.11 -10.14 -18.49
C VAL A 164 0.01 -9.56 -19.90
N ALA A 165 1.14 -8.94 -20.22
CA ALA A 165 1.49 -8.46 -21.55
C ALA A 165 3.01 -8.28 -21.66
N PRO A 166 3.60 -8.37 -22.88
CA PRO A 166 5.05 -8.41 -23.07
C PRO A 166 5.75 -7.08 -22.80
N THR A 167 5.10 -5.95 -23.03
CA THR A 167 5.71 -4.62 -22.88
C THR A 167 5.05 -3.80 -21.76
N VAL A 168 5.81 -2.84 -21.22
CA VAL A 168 5.27 -1.89 -20.23
C VAL A 168 4.08 -1.10 -20.80
N ALA A 169 4.12 -0.73 -22.07
CA ALA A 169 3.04 0.01 -22.72
C ALA A 169 1.75 -0.79 -22.77
N GLU A 170 1.83 -2.06 -23.15
CA GLU A 170 0.69 -2.97 -23.19
C GLU A 170 0.17 -3.30 -21.79
N GLN A 171 1.05 -3.47 -20.81
CA GLN A 171 0.62 -3.67 -19.41
C GLN A 171 -0.07 -2.44 -18.82
N VAL A 172 0.38 -1.23 -19.18
CA VAL A 172 -0.32 0.01 -18.79
C VAL A 172 -1.69 0.11 -19.47
N ALA A 173 -1.80 -0.30 -20.73
CA ALA A 173 -3.08 -0.36 -21.45
C ALA A 173 -4.02 -1.41 -20.83
N TRP A 174 -3.50 -2.57 -20.48
CA TRP A 174 -4.24 -3.61 -19.75
C TRP A 174 -4.72 -3.10 -18.38
N LEU A 175 -3.85 -2.45 -17.60
CA LEU A 175 -4.21 -1.91 -16.28
C LEU A 175 -5.34 -0.87 -16.37
N ALA A 176 -5.42 -0.10 -17.47
CA ALA A 176 -6.48 0.88 -17.68
C ALA A 176 -7.88 0.25 -17.83
N GLN A 177 -7.95 -1.04 -18.16
CA GLN A 177 -9.17 -1.80 -18.42
C GLN A 177 -9.56 -2.75 -17.28
N VAL A 178 -8.75 -2.83 -16.21
CA VAL A 178 -9.07 -3.70 -15.07
C VAL A 178 -10.35 -3.27 -14.38
N GLU A 179 -11.08 -4.24 -13.89
CA GLU A 179 -12.31 -4.02 -13.15
C GLU A 179 -12.02 -3.28 -11.83
N ARG A 180 -12.88 -2.32 -11.52
CA ARG A 180 -12.87 -1.61 -10.24
C ARG A 180 -14.06 -2.06 -9.41
N ILE A 181 -13.81 -2.34 -8.16
CA ILE A 181 -14.79 -2.94 -7.26
C ILE A 181 -15.41 -1.91 -6.33
N VAL A 182 -16.60 -2.22 -5.85
CA VAL A 182 -17.21 -1.57 -4.70
C VAL A 182 -16.95 -2.47 -3.49
N PRO A 183 -16.22 -2.03 -2.46
CA PRO A 183 -16.01 -2.82 -1.26
C PRO A 183 -17.32 -3.19 -0.58
N PRO A 184 -17.38 -4.32 0.15
CA PRO A 184 -18.59 -4.73 0.85
C PRO A 184 -18.96 -3.70 1.93
N ASP A 185 -20.26 -3.47 2.10
CA ASP A 185 -20.79 -2.72 3.22
C ASP A 185 -20.71 -3.59 4.48
N LEU A 186 -19.72 -3.31 5.31
CA LEU A 186 -19.55 -4.02 6.57
C LEU A 186 -20.29 -3.27 7.68
N PRO A 187 -21.11 -3.97 8.48
CA PRO A 187 -21.77 -3.32 9.61
C PRO A 187 -20.75 -2.61 10.49
N GLN A 188 -21.06 -1.38 10.90
CA GLN A 188 -20.22 -0.67 11.85
C GLN A 188 -20.22 -1.47 13.16
N VAL A 189 -19.07 -2.06 13.49
CA VAL A 189 -18.85 -2.57 14.84
C VAL A 189 -18.75 -1.34 15.73
N SER A 190 -19.82 -1.03 16.45
CA SER A 190 -19.77 -0.05 17.53
C SER A 190 -18.78 -0.60 18.54
N ILE A 191 -17.53 -0.17 18.51
CA ILE A 191 -16.61 -0.39 19.60
C ILE A 191 -17.22 0.42 20.75
N PRO A 192 -17.73 -0.22 21.82
CA PRO A 192 -18.21 0.55 22.96
C PRO A 192 -17.05 1.42 23.41
N ALA A 193 -17.31 2.73 23.51
CA ALA A 193 -16.31 3.66 24.00
C ALA A 193 -15.72 3.05 25.28
N HIS A 194 -14.46 2.68 25.23
CA HIS A 194 -13.75 2.22 26.40
C HIS A 194 -13.91 3.36 27.41
N ARG A 195 -14.81 3.20 28.41
CA ARG A 195 -14.83 4.07 29.56
C ARG A 195 -13.40 3.96 30.07
N SER A 196 -12.63 5.01 29.91
CA SER A 196 -11.39 5.19 30.63
C SER A 196 -11.76 5.16 32.11
N SER A 197 -11.80 3.96 32.70
CA SER A 197 -11.65 3.85 34.12
C SER A 197 -10.28 4.45 34.41
N SER A 198 -10.24 5.61 34.99
CA SER A 198 -9.04 6.22 35.53
C SER A 198 -8.56 5.37 36.73
N THR A 199 -8.12 4.15 36.42
CA THR A 199 -7.32 3.38 37.34
C THR A 199 -5.95 4.03 37.27
N GLN A 200 -5.69 4.95 38.21
CA GLN A 200 -4.36 5.45 38.49
C GLN A 200 -3.47 4.23 38.78
N TRP A 201 -2.69 3.80 37.76
CA TRP A 201 -1.59 2.91 38.02
C TRP A 201 -0.54 3.69 38.79
N VAL A 202 -0.58 3.60 40.12
CA VAL A 202 0.53 3.99 40.99
C VAL A 202 1.60 2.90 40.80
N ALA A 203 2.35 3.00 39.73
CA ALA A 203 3.56 2.19 39.57
C ALA A 203 4.65 2.79 40.43
N HIS A 204 5.09 2.04 41.38
CA HIS A 204 6.25 2.27 42.27
C HIS A 204 7.27 3.29 41.76
N GLY A 205 7.05 4.57 42.04
CA GLY A 205 8.07 5.61 42.15
C GLY A 205 8.87 6.03 40.93
N ARG A 206 8.58 5.53 39.72
CA ARG A 206 9.29 5.98 38.49
C ARG A 206 8.33 6.53 37.48
N SER A 207 8.69 7.65 36.84
CA SER A 207 7.88 8.28 35.80
C SER A 207 7.97 7.49 34.49
N ILE A 208 6.91 7.54 33.66
CA ILE A 208 6.89 6.95 32.30
C ILE A 208 8.06 7.46 31.43
N ARG A 209 8.56 8.68 31.68
CA ARG A 209 9.72 9.23 30.98
C ARG A 209 11.03 8.49 31.31
N GLU A 210 11.21 8.07 32.55
CA GLU A 210 12.41 7.32 32.97
C GLU A 210 12.38 5.88 32.43
N TRP A 211 11.21 5.28 32.29
CA TRP A 211 11.08 3.95 31.70
C TRP A 211 11.38 3.96 30.19
N ASN A 212 10.88 4.96 29.44
CA ASN A 212 11.17 5.11 28.00
C ASN A 212 12.65 5.43 27.72
N ALA A 213 13.32 6.18 28.59
CA ALA A 213 14.76 6.49 28.44
C ALA A 213 15.66 5.26 28.62
N GLN A 214 15.20 4.23 29.37
CA GLN A 214 15.95 2.98 29.55
C GLN A 214 15.75 1.96 28.41
N GLN A 215 14.75 2.18 27.53
CA GLN A 215 14.44 1.29 26.39
C GLN A 215 14.92 1.84 25.03
N ASP A 216 15.50 3.04 25.01
CA ASP A 216 16.05 3.63 23.78
C ASP A 216 17.53 3.22 23.63
N PRO A 217 17.88 2.30 22.70
CA PRO A 217 19.26 1.86 22.48
C PRO A 217 20.13 2.95 21.85
N PHE A 218 19.58 4.14 21.51
CA PHE A 218 20.28 5.26 20.90
C PHE A 218 20.43 6.49 21.83
N ALA A 219 20.07 6.38 23.12
CA ALA A 219 20.15 7.47 24.08
C ALA A 219 21.58 7.72 24.63
N LEU A 220 22.61 7.06 24.08
CA LEU A 220 24.00 7.18 24.49
C LEU A 220 24.93 7.33 23.28
N ILE A 221 24.73 8.38 22.48
CA ILE A 221 25.82 8.98 21.65
C ILE A 221 25.58 10.49 21.56
#